data_f51456530f52f26d64cca3d016cbfde1
#
_entry.id   f51456530f52f26d64cca3d016cbfde1
#
_cell.length_a   1.000
_cell.length_b   1.000
_cell.length_c   1.000
_cell.angle_alpha   90.00
_cell.angle_beta   90.00
_cell.angle_gamma   90.00
#
_symmetry.space_group_name_H-M   'P 1'
#
loop_
_entity.id
_entity.type
_entity.pdbx_description
1 polymer ?
#
loop_
_entity_poly.entity_id
_entity_poly.type
_entity_poly.pdbx_seq_one_letter_code
_entity_poly.pdbx_strand_id
1 'polypeptide(L)'
;VAVMDVVRRFAAAAPVPVFALQGSDAGPAGDAELLRCDPRLELVDSPRHATVLLVAGALPPELHEPAALVHDALPHPRGTVRWGDADDGWGTPSELPPTASGDDVAAAVLEVHRGLIDGTRGSEPPLMSSTSREPWRGVGPFGHGGSGMTGGVPHGRPLPDRADDLRDGLKLDVLSVPVGPFYAPFPVGLMLDVVLQGDLVQEVHVHGNPFLAVSSSPTDVFARAATEPVRVAALEHARVVHHLQAIARTLRLLGLHALAARMVQHTDGPPEALLSAGPGLVRLLRRTSVERSLPPCGTLVDTAWDGHGFAARAAGSCRDARSADPSYDNLGFTPVCGEDGDVRARWRQRLAEIDQSIALAAAAGARLHEPGSVVENPASVTAELLPVLPDLLVGLEWGDAVAVVDSLDLDLRRTVPVDQAAT
;
A
#
# COMPACT_ATOMS: atom_id res chain seq x y z
N VAL A 1 -23.41 29.75 22.66
CA VAL A 1 -22.24 30.34 21.98
C VAL A 1 -20.96 29.84 22.65
N ALA A 2 -20.72 30.04 23.96
CA ALA A 2 -19.48 29.70 24.64
C ALA A 2 -19.11 28.18 24.59
N VAL A 3 -20.10 27.27 24.66
CA VAL A 3 -19.84 25.80 24.57
C VAL A 3 -19.39 25.39 23.18
N MET A 4 -20.02 25.94 22.15
CA MET A 4 -19.64 25.69 20.76
C MET A 4 -18.23 26.20 20.44
N ASP A 5 -17.84 27.34 21.00
CA ASP A 5 -16.49 27.88 20.82
C ASP A 5 -15.43 27.02 21.51
N VAL A 6 -15.74 26.41 22.66
CA VAL A 6 -14.89 25.48 23.36
C VAL A 6 -14.74 24.18 22.55
N VAL A 7 -15.85 23.61 22.06
CA VAL A 7 -15.82 22.37 21.22
C VAL A 7 -15.02 22.60 19.93
N ARG A 8 -15.22 23.74 19.25
CA ARG A 8 -14.43 24.11 18.05
C ARG A 8 -12.94 24.20 18.34
N ARG A 9 -12.55 24.79 19.47
CA ARG A 9 -11.11 24.87 19.88
C ARG A 9 -10.53 23.50 20.12
N PHE A 10 -11.25 22.60 20.77
CA PHE A 10 -10.79 21.22 20.96
C PHE A 10 -10.68 20.47 19.62
N ALA A 11 -11.68 20.60 18.76
CA ALA A 11 -11.63 20.00 17.42
C ALA A 11 -10.46 20.54 16.58
N ALA A 12 -10.20 21.85 16.65
CA ALA A 12 -9.08 22.47 15.93
C ALA A 12 -7.68 22.13 16.51
N ALA A 13 -7.61 21.64 17.75
CA ALA A 13 -6.37 21.23 18.42
C ALA A 13 -6.08 19.72 18.31
N ALA A 14 -7.06 18.92 17.90
CA ALA A 14 -6.89 17.50 17.68
C ALA A 14 -6.13 17.25 16.36
N PRO A 15 -5.40 16.13 16.23
CA PRO A 15 -4.87 15.70 14.93
C PRO A 15 -5.99 15.61 13.88
N VAL A 16 -5.69 16.07 12.66
CA VAL A 16 -6.68 16.06 11.58
C VAL A 16 -6.79 14.65 10.99
N PRO A 17 -7.98 14.03 10.99
CA PRO A 17 -8.16 12.74 10.37
C PRO A 17 -8.19 12.89 8.84
N VAL A 18 -7.21 12.25 8.18
CA VAL A 18 -6.94 12.33 6.74
C VAL A 18 -7.02 10.95 6.13
N PHE A 19 -7.75 10.80 5.03
CA PHE A 19 -7.64 9.62 4.17
C PHE A 19 -6.80 9.99 2.94
N ALA A 20 -5.76 9.20 2.65
CA ALA A 20 -4.83 9.51 1.56
C ALA A 20 -5.04 8.57 0.38
N LEU A 21 -5.27 9.14 -0.80
CA LEU A 21 -5.21 8.47 -2.10
C LEU A 21 -3.83 8.76 -2.71
N GLN A 22 -3.10 7.71 -3.01
CA GLN A 22 -1.79 7.81 -3.65
C GLN A 22 -1.88 7.43 -5.11
N GLY A 23 -1.50 8.34 -5.99
CA GLY A 23 -1.33 8.12 -7.42
C GLY A 23 0.13 7.87 -7.80
N SER A 24 0.42 7.96 -9.11
CA SER A 24 1.77 8.03 -9.64
C SER A 24 2.37 9.42 -9.40
N ASP A 25 3.71 9.48 -9.32
CA ASP A 25 4.47 10.74 -9.29
C ASP A 25 4.08 11.73 -8.18
N ALA A 26 3.73 11.22 -7.02
CA ALA A 26 3.38 12.03 -5.85
C ALA A 26 4.57 12.87 -5.28
N GLY A 27 5.70 12.90 -5.97
CA GLY A 27 6.91 13.63 -5.59
C GLY A 27 7.79 12.89 -4.56
N PRO A 28 8.95 13.43 -4.20
CA PRO A 28 9.91 12.77 -3.30
C PRO A 28 9.38 12.57 -1.88
N ALA A 29 8.39 13.36 -1.46
CA ALA A 29 7.68 13.19 -0.20
C ALA A 29 6.38 12.38 -0.36
N GLY A 30 6.12 11.80 -1.54
CA GLY A 30 4.89 11.11 -1.93
C GLY A 30 4.58 9.84 -1.17
N ASP A 31 5.32 9.60 -0.10
CA ASP A 31 5.02 8.53 0.82
C ASP A 31 4.12 9.07 1.93
N ALA A 32 2.82 8.76 1.84
CA ALA A 32 1.87 9.03 2.93
C ALA A 32 2.34 8.45 4.28
N GLU A 33 3.28 7.52 4.23
CA GLU A 33 3.92 6.94 5.39
C GLU A 33 4.68 7.97 6.24
N LEU A 34 5.36 8.93 5.60
CA LEU A 34 6.04 10.02 6.31
C LEU A 34 5.03 10.95 6.99
N LEU A 35 3.90 11.22 6.32
CA LEU A 35 2.82 12.03 6.91
C LEU A 35 2.19 11.37 8.15
N ARG A 36 2.24 10.03 8.26
CA ARG A 36 1.79 9.32 9.48
C ARG A 36 2.63 9.65 10.71
N CYS A 37 3.84 10.16 10.54
CA CYS A 37 4.71 10.57 11.63
C CYS A 37 4.46 12.01 12.09
N ASP A 38 3.67 12.79 11.36
CA ASP A 38 3.32 14.17 11.74
C ASP A 38 2.27 14.17 12.86
N PRO A 39 2.57 14.71 14.04
CA PRO A 39 1.63 14.69 15.16
C PRO A 39 0.38 15.54 14.95
N ARG A 40 0.36 16.38 13.90
CA ARG A 40 -0.79 17.22 13.53
C ARG A 40 -1.83 16.44 12.71
N LEU A 41 -1.45 15.29 12.13
CA LEU A 41 -2.26 14.49 11.23
C LEU A 41 -2.56 13.12 11.84
N GLU A 42 -3.72 12.57 11.52
CA GLU A 42 -4.10 11.19 11.80
C GLU A 42 -4.51 10.54 10.47
N LEU A 43 -3.58 9.81 9.82
CA LEU A 43 -3.92 9.06 8.62
C LEU A 43 -4.78 7.85 8.98
N VAL A 44 -6.04 7.91 8.57
CA VAL A 44 -7.05 6.86 8.87
C VAL A 44 -7.14 5.84 7.74
N ASP A 45 -7.52 4.61 8.08
CA ASP A 45 -7.61 3.49 7.13
C ASP A 45 -9.01 3.36 6.49
N SER A 46 -9.93 4.26 6.86
CA SER A 46 -11.28 4.32 6.26
C SER A 46 -11.67 5.76 5.95
N PRO A 47 -12.19 6.03 4.74
CA PRO A 47 -12.66 7.37 4.37
C PRO A 47 -13.78 7.87 5.29
N ARG A 48 -14.54 6.96 5.90
CA ARG A 48 -15.63 7.33 6.84
C ARG A 48 -15.14 7.94 8.14
N HIS A 49 -13.86 7.84 8.45
CA HIS A 49 -13.24 8.43 9.62
C HIS A 49 -12.47 9.72 9.30
N ALA A 50 -12.35 10.08 8.02
CA ALA A 50 -11.62 11.26 7.58
C ALA A 50 -12.52 12.49 7.48
N THR A 51 -11.94 13.67 7.70
CA THR A 51 -12.54 14.97 7.36
C THR A 51 -11.89 15.61 6.14
N VAL A 52 -10.64 15.21 5.85
CA VAL A 52 -9.90 15.69 4.69
C VAL A 52 -9.47 14.50 3.84
N LEU A 53 -9.73 14.60 2.54
CA LEU A 53 -9.16 13.70 1.52
C LEU A 53 -7.86 14.32 1.00
N LEU A 54 -6.77 13.57 1.06
CA LEU A 54 -5.51 13.94 0.42
C LEU A 54 -5.36 13.13 -0.86
N VAL A 55 -5.29 13.79 -2.00
CA VAL A 55 -4.96 13.15 -3.29
C VAL A 55 -3.53 13.53 -3.65
N ALA A 56 -2.63 12.55 -3.67
CA ALA A 56 -1.22 12.74 -3.92
C ALA A 56 -0.81 12.07 -5.24
N GLY A 57 -0.39 12.86 -6.22
CA GLY A 57 -0.03 12.40 -7.56
C GLY A 57 -1.24 12.08 -8.46
N ALA A 58 -0.96 11.71 -9.71
CA ALA A 58 -1.97 11.43 -10.73
C ALA A 58 -2.60 10.05 -10.53
N LEU A 59 -3.93 9.99 -10.60
CA LEU A 59 -4.68 8.74 -10.61
C LEU A 59 -4.97 8.34 -12.07
N PRO A 60 -4.77 7.06 -12.43
CA PRO A 60 -5.22 6.56 -13.73
C PRO A 60 -6.73 6.76 -13.92
N PRO A 61 -7.21 6.96 -15.17
CA PRO A 61 -8.64 7.16 -15.45
C PRO A 61 -9.56 6.08 -14.86
N GLU A 62 -9.10 4.83 -14.81
CA GLU A 62 -9.82 3.70 -14.24
C GLU A 62 -10.06 3.86 -12.72
N LEU A 63 -9.25 4.68 -12.05
CA LEU A 63 -9.36 4.93 -10.61
C LEU A 63 -10.16 6.20 -10.28
N HIS A 64 -10.58 7.02 -11.27
CA HIS A 64 -11.32 8.25 -11.03
C HIS A 64 -12.69 8.00 -10.38
N GLU A 65 -13.45 7.03 -10.88
CA GLU A 65 -14.75 6.68 -10.29
C GLU A 65 -14.60 6.08 -8.88
N PRO A 66 -13.72 5.10 -8.62
CA PRO A 66 -13.42 4.65 -7.26
C PRO A 66 -12.97 5.77 -6.32
N ALA A 67 -12.15 6.71 -6.79
CA ALA A 67 -11.72 7.84 -5.99
C ALA A 67 -12.88 8.80 -5.65
N ALA A 68 -13.80 9.05 -6.59
CA ALA A 68 -15.00 9.83 -6.34
C ALA A 68 -15.93 9.15 -5.31
N LEU A 69 -16.05 7.81 -5.35
CA LEU A 69 -16.77 7.05 -4.32
C LEU A 69 -16.12 7.19 -2.94
N VAL A 70 -14.79 7.17 -2.88
CA VAL A 70 -14.05 7.42 -1.63
C VAL A 70 -14.32 8.82 -1.12
N HIS A 71 -14.23 9.86 -1.98
CA HIS A 71 -14.57 11.23 -1.60
C HIS A 71 -15.98 11.32 -1.03
N ASP A 72 -16.96 10.69 -1.68
CA ASP A 72 -18.36 10.75 -1.25
C ASP A 72 -18.64 9.91 0.01
N ALA A 73 -17.74 9.00 0.36
CA ALA A 73 -17.81 8.25 1.62
C ALA A 73 -17.31 9.04 2.84
N LEU A 74 -16.58 10.16 2.65
CA LEU A 74 -16.20 11.03 3.77
C LEU A 74 -17.46 11.67 4.38
N PRO A 75 -17.56 11.75 5.73
CA PRO A 75 -18.63 12.46 6.38
C PRO A 75 -18.57 13.98 6.12
N HIS A 76 -19.71 14.65 6.17
CA HIS A 76 -19.75 16.12 6.15
C HIS A 76 -19.45 16.71 7.53
N PRO A 77 -18.73 17.85 7.62
CA PRO A 77 -18.13 18.61 6.51
C PRO A 77 -16.83 17.97 6.04
N ARG A 78 -16.61 17.98 4.73
CA ARG A 78 -15.43 17.40 4.09
C ARG A 78 -14.74 18.37 3.15
N GLY A 79 -13.44 18.16 2.92
CA GLY A 79 -12.65 18.91 1.95
C GLY A 79 -11.51 18.08 1.41
N THR A 80 -10.98 18.48 0.25
CA THR A 80 -9.90 17.79 -0.45
C THR A 80 -8.67 18.69 -0.51
N VAL A 81 -7.48 18.10 -0.36
CA VAL A 81 -6.17 18.69 -0.64
C VAL A 81 -5.52 17.88 -1.76
N ARG A 82 -4.98 18.57 -2.77
CA ARG A 82 -4.29 17.96 -3.90
C ARG A 82 -2.82 18.31 -3.88
N TRP A 83 -1.99 17.30 -4.04
CA TRP A 83 -0.54 17.41 -3.97
C TRP A 83 0.12 16.78 -5.19
N GLY A 84 1.07 17.49 -5.77
CA GLY A 84 1.75 17.07 -6.98
C GLY A 84 0.91 17.32 -8.23
N ASP A 85 1.16 16.58 -9.28
CA ASP A 85 0.40 16.63 -10.52
C ASP A 85 -0.91 15.83 -10.39
N ALA A 86 -1.62 16.04 -9.27
CA ALA A 86 -2.82 15.30 -8.95
C ALA A 86 -3.90 15.52 -10.02
N ASP A 87 -4.12 14.52 -10.84
CA ASP A 87 -5.28 14.40 -11.71
C ASP A 87 -6.21 13.34 -11.12
N ASP A 88 -7.36 13.78 -10.63
CA ASP A 88 -8.38 12.94 -10.02
C ASP A 88 -9.63 12.82 -10.90
N GLY A 89 -9.60 13.41 -12.09
CA GLY A 89 -10.74 13.45 -13.02
C GLY A 89 -11.82 14.46 -12.65
N TRP A 90 -11.66 15.24 -11.56
CA TRP A 90 -12.67 16.21 -11.10
C TRP A 90 -12.43 17.63 -11.60
N GLY A 91 -11.34 17.83 -12.38
CA GLY A 91 -11.03 19.10 -13.04
C GLY A 91 -10.61 20.23 -12.09
N THR A 92 -10.28 19.94 -10.86
CA THR A 92 -9.78 20.93 -9.90
C THR A 92 -8.26 20.94 -9.92
N PRO A 93 -7.60 22.11 -10.09
CA PRO A 93 -6.14 22.17 -10.12
C PRO A 93 -5.52 21.75 -8.79
N SER A 94 -4.28 21.24 -8.84
CA SER A 94 -3.51 20.91 -7.66
C SER A 94 -3.21 22.17 -6.84
N GLU A 95 -3.34 22.07 -5.53
CA GLU A 95 -3.08 23.17 -4.59
C GLU A 95 -1.58 23.24 -4.21
N LEU A 96 -0.88 22.10 -4.26
CA LEU A 96 0.52 21.98 -3.87
C LEU A 96 1.35 21.37 -5.00
N PRO A 97 2.53 21.96 -5.31
CA PRO A 97 3.42 21.41 -6.33
C PRO A 97 4.03 20.05 -5.88
N PRO A 98 4.54 19.24 -6.82
CA PRO A 98 5.23 17.98 -6.48
C PRO A 98 6.44 18.16 -5.55
N THR A 99 7.04 19.37 -5.55
CA THR A 99 8.19 19.71 -4.72
C THR A 99 7.82 20.15 -3.29
N ALA A 100 6.52 20.24 -2.96
CA ALA A 100 6.08 20.61 -1.62
C ALA A 100 6.59 19.58 -0.60
N SER A 101 7.00 20.08 0.56
CA SER A 101 7.44 19.23 1.67
C SER A 101 6.26 18.63 2.41
N GLY A 102 6.50 17.59 3.23
CA GLY A 102 5.48 17.05 4.14
C GLY A 102 4.89 18.10 5.08
N ASP A 103 5.70 19.08 5.51
CA ASP A 103 5.23 20.23 6.31
C ASP A 103 4.25 21.13 5.55
N ASP A 104 4.50 21.39 4.25
CA ASP A 104 3.58 22.17 3.41
C ASP A 104 2.25 21.44 3.24
N VAL A 105 2.30 20.11 3.02
CA VAL A 105 1.10 19.26 2.93
C VAL A 105 0.30 19.29 4.24
N ALA A 106 0.99 19.11 5.37
CA ALA A 106 0.32 19.17 6.66
C ALA A 106 -0.28 20.56 6.93
N ALA A 107 0.40 21.64 6.54
CA ALA A 107 -0.11 22.99 6.67
C ALA A 107 -1.39 23.20 5.84
N ALA A 108 -1.43 22.74 4.59
CA ALA A 108 -2.61 22.82 3.72
C ALA A 108 -3.78 22.00 4.27
N VAL A 109 -3.54 20.79 4.75
CA VAL A 109 -4.56 19.97 5.41
C VAL A 109 -5.16 20.67 6.63
N LEU A 110 -4.30 21.26 7.47
CA LEU A 110 -4.74 22.04 8.63
C LEU A 110 -5.55 23.27 8.24
N GLU A 111 -5.19 23.96 7.16
CA GLU A 111 -5.94 25.12 6.67
C GLU A 111 -7.34 24.72 6.21
N VAL A 112 -7.46 23.67 5.39
CA VAL A 112 -8.75 23.11 4.95
C VAL A 112 -9.60 22.72 6.16
N HIS A 113 -9.04 21.96 7.10
CA HIS A 113 -9.76 21.50 8.27
C HIS A 113 -10.26 22.65 9.16
N ARG A 114 -9.42 23.66 9.41
CA ARG A 114 -9.82 24.86 10.17
C ARG A 114 -10.94 25.61 9.47
N GLY A 115 -10.82 25.80 8.14
CA GLY A 115 -11.87 26.45 7.36
C GLY A 115 -13.23 25.74 7.45
N LEU A 116 -13.23 24.40 7.47
CA LEU A 116 -14.44 23.60 7.66
C LEU A 116 -15.03 23.77 9.07
N ILE A 117 -14.19 23.78 10.12
CA ILE A 117 -14.64 23.96 11.51
C ILE A 117 -15.18 25.38 11.74
N ASP A 118 -14.50 26.40 11.22
CA ASP A 118 -14.87 27.79 11.40
C ASP A 118 -16.04 28.23 10.49
N GLY A 119 -16.37 27.38 9.48
CA GLY A 119 -17.41 27.67 8.49
C GLY A 119 -16.99 28.69 7.43
N THR A 120 -15.70 29.03 7.33
CA THR A 120 -15.16 29.90 6.28
C THR A 120 -14.98 29.14 4.96
N ARG A 121 -14.85 27.81 5.04
CA ARG A 121 -14.87 26.88 3.89
C ARG A 121 -16.14 26.04 3.96
N GLY A 122 -16.91 26.01 2.85
CA GLY A 122 -18.07 25.12 2.73
C GLY A 122 -17.62 23.67 2.55
N SER A 123 -18.47 22.74 3.01
CA SER A 123 -18.25 21.31 2.72
C SER A 123 -18.40 21.05 1.23
N GLU A 124 -17.52 20.23 0.68
CA GLU A 124 -17.57 19.83 -0.73
C GLU A 124 -18.83 19.01 -1.02
N PRO A 125 -19.51 19.27 -2.17
CA PRO A 125 -20.69 18.51 -2.58
C PRO A 125 -20.30 17.08 -3.00
N PRO A 126 -21.28 16.16 -3.12
CA PRO A 126 -21.03 14.85 -3.72
C PRO A 126 -20.55 14.99 -5.17
N LEU A 127 -19.57 14.19 -5.55
CA LEU A 127 -19.06 14.10 -6.91
C LEU A 127 -19.89 13.16 -7.77
N MET A 128 -20.36 12.07 -7.15
CA MET A 128 -21.24 11.12 -7.82
C MET A 128 -22.68 11.63 -7.78
N SER A 129 -23.39 11.51 -8.90
CA SER A 129 -24.84 11.74 -8.88
C SER A 129 -25.44 10.74 -7.87
N SER A 130 -26.21 11.27 -6.90
CA SER A 130 -26.98 10.40 -6.02
C SER A 130 -27.90 9.55 -6.89
N THR A 131 -27.51 8.30 -7.13
CA THR A 131 -28.46 7.31 -7.59
C THR A 131 -29.52 7.26 -6.51
N SER A 132 -30.71 7.76 -6.84
CA SER A 132 -31.87 7.61 -5.97
C SER A 132 -31.88 6.15 -5.55
N ARG A 133 -31.74 5.89 -4.24
CA ARG A 133 -31.92 4.54 -3.72
C ARG A 133 -33.24 4.08 -4.28
N GLU A 134 -33.22 3.09 -5.18
CA GLU A 134 -34.47 2.55 -5.68
C GLU A 134 -35.33 2.23 -4.48
N PRO A 135 -36.57 2.72 -4.46
CA PRO A 135 -37.45 2.44 -3.35
C PRO A 135 -37.55 0.92 -3.25
N TRP A 136 -37.45 0.40 -2.05
CA TRP A 136 -37.56 -1.00 -1.76
C TRP A 136 -38.75 -1.63 -2.53
N ARG A 137 -38.48 -2.60 -3.39
CA ARG A 137 -39.45 -3.26 -4.25
C ARG A 137 -39.64 -4.72 -3.86
N GLY A 138 -39.50 -5.05 -2.60
CA GLY A 138 -39.76 -6.40 -2.13
C GLY A 138 -41.18 -6.84 -2.47
N VAL A 139 -41.36 -8.07 -2.90
CA VAL A 139 -42.66 -8.69 -3.17
C VAL A 139 -43.19 -9.34 -1.90
N GLY A 140 -44.45 -9.11 -1.58
CA GLY A 140 -45.13 -9.66 -0.41
C GLY A 140 -45.07 -8.75 0.84
N PRO A 141 -45.86 -9.06 1.89
CA PRO A 141 -46.09 -8.17 3.03
C PRO A 141 -44.85 -7.85 3.85
N PHE A 142 -43.83 -8.67 3.77
CA PHE A 142 -42.53 -8.45 4.45
C PHE A 142 -41.38 -8.31 3.47
N GLY A 143 -41.66 -8.18 2.18
CA GLY A 143 -40.62 -8.03 1.18
C GLY A 143 -39.74 -9.24 0.90
N HIS A 144 -40.20 -10.41 1.27
CA HIS A 144 -39.47 -11.64 1.08
C HIS A 144 -39.75 -12.34 -0.27
N GLY A 145 -40.46 -11.70 -1.18
CA GLY A 145 -40.61 -12.13 -2.56
C GLY A 145 -41.45 -13.42 -2.77
N GLY A 146 -42.23 -13.82 -1.80
CA GLY A 146 -43.04 -15.04 -1.92
C GLY A 146 -43.70 -15.43 -0.61
N SER A 147 -44.35 -16.60 -0.61
CA SER A 147 -44.98 -17.20 0.56
C SER A 147 -43.90 -17.80 1.49
N GLY A 148 -43.51 -17.08 2.53
CA GLY A 148 -42.61 -17.56 3.57
C GLY A 148 -41.20 -17.03 3.53
N MET A 149 -40.38 -17.43 4.50
CA MET A 149 -38.99 -16.94 4.68
C MET A 149 -37.94 -17.58 3.73
N THR A 150 -38.37 -18.52 2.89
CA THR A 150 -37.47 -19.42 2.15
C THR A 150 -37.52 -19.25 0.63
N GLY A 151 -38.17 -18.23 0.11
CA GLY A 151 -38.26 -18.06 -1.34
C GLY A 151 -38.20 -16.63 -1.82
N GLY A 152 -37.69 -16.44 -3.01
CA GLY A 152 -37.70 -15.16 -3.73
C GLY A 152 -36.44 -14.30 -3.54
N VAL A 153 -36.60 -13.01 -3.80
CA VAL A 153 -35.56 -12.01 -3.73
C VAL A 153 -35.87 -11.04 -2.58
N PRO A 154 -35.45 -11.35 -1.34
CA PRO A 154 -35.74 -10.50 -0.19
C PRO A 154 -35.21 -9.09 -0.41
N HIS A 155 -36.08 -8.08 -0.23
CA HIS A 155 -35.69 -6.68 -0.40
C HIS A 155 -35.07 -6.35 -1.77
N GLY A 156 -35.47 -7.09 -2.83
CA GLY A 156 -34.88 -6.91 -4.16
C GLY A 156 -33.43 -7.41 -4.30
N ARG A 157 -32.94 -8.18 -3.32
CA ARG A 157 -31.61 -8.78 -3.36
C ARG A 157 -31.73 -10.30 -3.47
N PRO A 158 -30.93 -10.95 -4.32
CA PRO A 158 -30.86 -12.40 -4.34
C PRO A 158 -30.39 -12.94 -2.98
N LEU A 159 -30.82 -14.14 -2.63
CA LEU A 159 -30.21 -14.85 -1.51
C LEU A 159 -28.74 -15.13 -1.87
N PRO A 160 -27.83 -15.16 -0.86
CA PRO A 160 -26.46 -15.57 -1.08
C PRO A 160 -26.39 -16.95 -1.74
N ASP A 161 -25.47 -17.12 -2.66
CA ASP A 161 -25.14 -18.43 -3.19
C ASP A 161 -24.52 -19.29 -2.09
N ARG A 162 -24.50 -20.60 -2.29
CA ARG A 162 -23.92 -21.56 -1.34
C ARG A 162 -22.85 -22.38 -2.02
N ALA A 163 -21.70 -22.48 -1.39
CA ALA A 163 -20.63 -23.37 -1.81
C ALA A 163 -20.21 -24.32 -0.68
N ASP A 164 -19.52 -25.39 -1.05
CA ASP A 164 -18.91 -26.29 -0.09
C ASP A 164 -17.67 -25.63 0.50
N ASP A 165 -17.52 -25.68 1.83
CA ASP A 165 -16.32 -25.14 2.51
C ASP A 165 -15.08 -25.96 2.11
N LEU A 166 -13.99 -25.30 1.77
CA LEU A 166 -12.74 -25.95 1.36
C LEU A 166 -12.08 -26.75 2.50
N ARG A 167 -12.44 -26.48 3.75
CA ARG A 167 -11.88 -27.15 4.94
C ARG A 167 -12.62 -28.43 5.30
N ASP A 168 -13.93 -28.41 5.27
CA ASP A 168 -14.77 -29.51 5.78
C ASP A 168 -15.95 -29.88 4.87
N GLY A 169 -16.16 -29.19 3.78
CA GLY A 169 -17.22 -29.44 2.80
C GLY A 169 -18.63 -29.07 3.26
N LEU A 170 -18.77 -28.30 4.35
CA LEU A 170 -20.07 -27.80 4.78
C LEU A 170 -20.60 -26.74 3.80
N LYS A 171 -21.86 -26.86 3.43
CA LYS A 171 -22.53 -25.90 2.54
C LYS A 171 -22.92 -24.64 3.29
N LEU A 172 -22.19 -23.57 3.10
CA LEU A 172 -22.43 -22.27 3.71
C LEU A 172 -22.67 -21.19 2.64
N ASP A 173 -23.25 -20.08 3.08
CA ASP A 173 -23.44 -18.91 2.22
C ASP A 173 -22.09 -18.31 1.84
N VAL A 174 -21.94 -17.91 0.59
CA VAL A 174 -20.75 -17.22 0.06
C VAL A 174 -21.09 -15.79 -0.31
N LEU A 175 -20.11 -14.92 -0.18
CA LEU A 175 -20.23 -13.49 -0.47
C LEU A 175 -19.13 -13.08 -1.45
N SER A 176 -19.51 -12.58 -2.62
CA SER A 176 -18.58 -11.95 -3.57
C SER A 176 -18.36 -10.50 -3.17
N VAL A 177 -17.10 -10.13 -2.94
CA VAL A 177 -16.71 -8.80 -2.47
C VAL A 177 -15.62 -8.25 -3.39
N PRO A 178 -15.83 -7.11 -4.06
CA PRO A 178 -14.73 -6.37 -4.68
C PRO A 178 -13.89 -5.70 -3.59
N VAL A 179 -12.57 -5.88 -3.62
CA VAL A 179 -11.62 -5.31 -2.68
C VAL A 179 -10.61 -4.45 -3.42
N GLY A 180 -10.38 -3.23 -2.94
CA GLY A 180 -9.53 -2.26 -3.60
C GLY A 180 -10.34 -1.23 -4.39
N PRO A 181 -9.69 -0.37 -5.20
CA PRO A 181 -8.23 -0.16 -5.34
C PRO A 181 -7.59 0.61 -4.20
N PHE A 182 -8.36 1.11 -3.23
CA PHE A 182 -7.91 1.95 -2.11
C PHE A 182 -8.17 1.28 -0.75
N TYR A 183 -8.10 -0.04 -0.71
CA TYR A 183 -8.16 -0.76 0.56
C TYR A 183 -6.85 -0.60 1.30
N ALA A 184 -6.87 0.05 2.47
CA ALA A 184 -5.68 0.51 3.18
C ALA A 184 -4.58 -0.55 3.43
N PRO A 185 -4.89 -1.84 3.71
CA PRO A 185 -3.89 -2.89 3.82
C PRO A 185 -3.21 -3.31 2.52
N PHE A 186 -3.80 -2.96 1.36
CA PHE A 186 -3.30 -3.38 0.05
C PHE A 186 -2.50 -2.27 -0.63
N PRO A 187 -1.59 -2.63 -1.55
CA PRO A 187 -0.96 -1.64 -2.40
C PRO A 187 -2.01 -0.93 -3.25
N VAL A 188 -1.82 0.37 -3.43
CA VAL A 188 -2.75 1.21 -4.22
C VAL A 188 -2.87 0.66 -5.64
N GLY A 189 -4.11 0.59 -6.12
CA GLY A 189 -4.43 0.06 -7.44
C GLY A 189 -4.65 -1.45 -7.49
N LEU A 190 -4.35 -2.20 -6.43
CA LEU A 190 -4.69 -3.61 -6.39
C LEU A 190 -6.20 -3.78 -6.25
N MET A 191 -6.80 -4.44 -7.23
CA MET A 191 -8.23 -4.74 -7.28
C MET A 191 -8.42 -6.25 -7.37
N LEU A 192 -9.19 -6.80 -6.44
CA LEU A 192 -9.53 -8.22 -6.37
C LEU A 192 -11.04 -8.37 -6.30
N ASP A 193 -11.58 -9.33 -7.05
CA ASP A 193 -12.88 -9.90 -6.72
C ASP A 193 -12.66 -11.16 -5.89
N VAL A 194 -13.17 -11.16 -4.68
CA VAL A 194 -12.96 -12.23 -3.70
C VAL A 194 -14.30 -12.87 -3.35
N VAL A 195 -14.36 -14.18 -3.41
CA VAL A 195 -15.48 -14.94 -2.88
C VAL A 195 -15.12 -15.43 -1.48
N LEU A 196 -15.86 -14.98 -0.48
CA LEU A 196 -15.65 -15.33 0.93
C LEU A 196 -16.76 -16.26 1.41
N GLN A 197 -16.37 -17.26 2.20
CA GLN A 197 -17.28 -18.05 3.01
C GLN A 197 -16.94 -17.85 4.49
N GLY A 198 -17.72 -16.99 5.16
CA GLY A 198 -17.27 -16.41 6.41
C GLY A 198 -16.03 -15.55 6.20
N ASP A 199 -14.91 -15.96 6.76
CA ASP A 199 -13.59 -15.35 6.62
C ASP A 199 -12.64 -16.13 5.67
N LEU A 200 -13.08 -17.31 5.19
CA LEU A 200 -12.29 -18.13 4.28
C LEU A 200 -12.38 -17.65 2.85
N VAL A 201 -11.25 -17.47 2.21
CA VAL A 201 -11.12 -17.12 0.79
C VAL A 201 -11.37 -18.36 -0.07
N GLN A 202 -12.47 -18.37 -0.83
CA GLN A 202 -12.85 -19.48 -1.73
C GLN A 202 -12.31 -19.29 -3.13
N GLU A 203 -12.42 -18.06 -3.65
CA GLU A 203 -11.98 -17.71 -4.99
C GLU A 203 -11.37 -16.29 -4.98
N VAL A 204 -10.41 -16.06 -5.83
CA VAL A 204 -9.80 -14.73 -6.06
C VAL A 204 -9.64 -14.53 -7.55
N HIS A 205 -10.14 -13.41 -8.04
CA HIS A 205 -9.81 -12.89 -9.36
C HIS A 205 -9.03 -11.59 -9.22
N VAL A 206 -7.88 -11.51 -9.87
CA VAL A 206 -7.01 -10.33 -9.85
C VAL A 206 -7.26 -9.49 -11.09
N HIS A 207 -7.59 -8.21 -10.90
CA HIS A 207 -7.72 -7.28 -12.03
C HIS A 207 -6.34 -6.82 -12.53
N GLY A 208 -6.31 -6.31 -13.75
CA GLY A 208 -5.09 -5.75 -14.34
C GLY A 208 -4.58 -4.53 -13.56
N ASN A 209 -3.30 -4.23 -13.71
CA ASN A 209 -2.70 -3.06 -13.10
C ASN A 209 -3.16 -1.76 -13.79
N PRO A 210 -3.91 -0.87 -13.12
CA PRO A 210 -4.41 0.36 -13.72
C PRO A 210 -3.30 1.38 -14.05
N PHE A 211 -2.13 1.28 -13.38
CA PHE A 211 -1.02 2.21 -13.60
C PHE A 211 -0.20 1.94 -14.86
N LEU A 212 -0.39 0.80 -15.54
CA LEU A 212 0.34 0.52 -16.78
C LEU A 212 0.04 1.51 -17.92
N ALA A 213 -1.13 2.15 -17.88
CA ALA A 213 -1.53 3.14 -18.89
C ALA A 213 -0.97 4.55 -18.62
N VAL A 214 -0.41 4.79 -17.43
CA VAL A 214 0.13 6.10 -17.04
C VAL A 214 1.64 6.09 -17.27
N SER A 215 2.10 7.01 -18.12
CA SER A 215 3.54 7.22 -18.31
C SER A 215 4.09 7.94 -17.09
N SER A 216 4.61 7.19 -16.12
CA SER A 216 5.34 7.76 -15.01
C SER A 216 6.82 7.82 -15.35
N SER A 217 7.47 8.94 -15.09
CA SER A 217 8.93 9.03 -15.07
C SER A 217 9.39 8.73 -13.65
N PRO A 218 9.84 7.52 -13.36
CA PRO A 218 10.27 7.19 -12.00
C PRO A 218 11.43 8.10 -11.60
N THR A 219 11.25 8.86 -10.53
CA THR A 219 12.25 9.81 -10.00
C THR A 219 13.12 9.19 -8.92
N ASP A 220 12.88 7.91 -8.59
CA ASP A 220 13.64 7.23 -7.56
C ASP A 220 15.09 6.90 -7.99
N VAL A 221 15.93 6.60 -7.03
CA VAL A 221 17.35 6.33 -7.27
C VAL A 221 17.59 5.08 -8.13
N PHE A 222 16.68 4.10 -8.10
CA PHE A 222 16.80 2.88 -8.91
C PHE A 222 16.53 3.17 -10.38
N ALA A 223 15.52 3.98 -10.68
CA ALA A 223 15.23 4.42 -12.04
C ALA A 223 16.35 5.31 -12.60
N ARG A 224 16.87 6.23 -11.79
CA ARG A 224 18.01 7.06 -12.18
C ARG A 224 19.25 6.22 -12.49
N ALA A 225 19.50 5.17 -11.73
CA ALA A 225 20.64 4.28 -11.93
C ALA A 225 20.62 3.54 -13.30
N ALA A 226 19.45 3.38 -13.92
CA ALA A 226 19.36 2.83 -15.26
C ALA A 226 19.94 3.76 -16.35
N THR A 227 19.96 5.08 -16.12
CA THR A 227 20.30 6.09 -17.13
C THR A 227 21.49 6.95 -16.76
N GLU A 228 21.86 7.05 -15.49
CA GLU A 228 22.96 7.89 -15.01
C GLU A 228 23.80 7.17 -13.94
N PRO A 229 25.09 7.53 -13.77
CA PRO A 229 25.91 7.00 -12.69
C PRO A 229 25.35 7.38 -11.32
N VAL A 230 25.15 6.41 -10.45
CA VAL A 230 24.64 6.60 -9.09
C VAL A 230 25.61 5.98 -8.08
N ARG A 231 25.78 6.60 -6.92
CA ARG A 231 26.60 6.01 -5.85
C ARG A 231 25.98 4.70 -5.37
N VAL A 232 26.78 3.65 -5.29
CA VAL A 232 26.35 2.34 -4.72
C VAL A 232 25.79 2.53 -3.30
N ALA A 233 26.42 3.37 -2.49
CA ALA A 233 25.92 3.69 -1.15
C ALA A 233 24.50 4.29 -1.16
N ALA A 234 24.14 5.06 -2.20
CA ALA A 234 22.78 5.62 -2.33
C ALA A 234 21.76 4.56 -2.72
N LEU A 235 22.13 3.60 -3.59
CA LEU A 235 21.27 2.45 -3.93
C LEU A 235 21.01 1.58 -2.70
N GLU A 236 22.06 1.25 -1.96
CA GLU A 236 21.92 0.41 -0.76
C GLU A 236 21.14 1.14 0.36
N HIS A 237 21.34 2.46 0.52
CA HIS A 237 20.51 3.27 1.42
C HIS A 237 19.03 3.20 1.02
N ALA A 238 18.70 3.35 -0.27
CA ALA A 238 17.31 3.27 -0.75
C ALA A 238 16.70 1.89 -0.50
N ARG A 239 17.48 0.80 -0.60
CA ARG A 239 17.02 -0.55 -0.23
C ARG A 239 16.67 -0.64 1.25
N VAL A 240 17.52 -0.10 2.13
CA VAL A 240 17.22 -0.03 3.58
C VAL A 240 15.93 0.72 3.84
N VAL A 241 15.75 1.91 3.23
CA VAL A 241 14.52 2.71 3.34
C VAL A 241 13.31 1.89 2.90
N HIS A 242 13.37 1.28 1.72
CA HIS A 242 12.29 0.47 1.16
C HIS A 242 11.88 -0.68 2.11
N HIS A 243 12.84 -1.45 2.61
CA HIS A 243 12.55 -2.54 3.53
C HIS A 243 12.01 -2.07 4.87
N LEU A 244 12.48 -0.93 5.42
CA LEU A 244 11.94 -0.36 6.66
C LEU A 244 10.51 0.13 6.50
N GLN A 245 10.17 0.72 5.35
CA GLN A 245 8.80 1.13 5.03
C GLN A 245 7.88 -0.10 4.91
N ALA A 246 8.31 -1.16 4.23
CA ALA A 246 7.57 -2.41 4.16
C ALA A 246 7.35 -3.03 5.55
N ILE A 247 8.39 -3.10 6.38
CA ILE A 247 8.31 -3.53 7.79
C ILE A 247 7.30 -2.66 8.56
N ALA A 248 7.30 -1.35 8.36
CA ALA A 248 6.37 -0.45 9.04
C ALA A 248 4.91 -0.73 8.64
N ARG A 249 4.62 -1.08 7.37
CA ARG A 249 3.28 -1.51 6.93
C ARG A 249 2.85 -2.78 7.67
N THR A 250 3.69 -3.81 7.67
CA THR A 250 3.43 -5.06 8.42
C THR A 250 3.19 -4.82 9.91
N LEU A 251 3.99 -3.94 10.54
CA LEU A 251 3.82 -3.59 11.96
C LEU A 251 2.47 -2.90 12.22
N ARG A 252 1.99 -2.06 11.31
CA ARG A 252 0.66 -1.44 11.41
C ARG A 252 -0.47 -2.45 11.30
N LEU A 253 -0.37 -3.40 10.36
CA LEU A 253 -1.34 -4.51 10.27
C LEU A 253 -1.46 -5.29 11.58
N LEU A 254 -0.35 -5.42 12.30
CA LEU A 254 -0.31 -6.05 13.62
C LEU A 254 -0.72 -5.11 14.77
N GLY A 255 -1.15 -3.86 14.50
CA GLY A 255 -1.50 -2.88 15.52
C GLY A 255 -0.31 -2.26 16.28
N LEU A 256 0.91 -2.48 15.81
CA LEU A 256 2.15 -2.01 16.46
C LEU A 256 2.56 -0.61 15.96
N HIS A 257 1.63 0.35 16.00
CA HIS A 257 1.75 1.69 15.39
C HIS A 257 2.99 2.46 15.87
N ALA A 258 3.31 2.42 17.18
CA ALA A 258 4.47 3.13 17.72
C ALA A 258 5.80 2.56 17.18
N LEU A 259 5.88 1.25 16.98
CA LEU A 259 7.06 0.60 16.41
C LEU A 259 7.16 0.90 14.91
N ALA A 260 6.03 0.89 14.20
CA ALA A 260 5.96 1.29 12.79
C ALA A 260 6.43 2.74 12.59
N ALA A 261 5.90 3.69 13.36
CA ALA A 261 6.32 5.09 13.30
C ALA A 261 7.83 5.24 13.54
N ARG A 262 8.39 4.49 14.49
CA ARG A 262 9.84 4.50 14.74
C ARG A 262 10.65 4.04 13.52
N MET A 263 10.18 3.04 12.76
CA MET A 263 10.86 2.61 11.53
C MET A 263 10.86 3.73 10.47
N VAL A 264 9.71 4.34 10.26
CA VAL A 264 9.53 5.41 9.26
C VAL A 264 10.32 6.68 9.62
N GLN A 265 10.33 7.10 10.89
CA GLN A 265 11.10 8.28 11.33
C GLN A 265 12.58 8.21 10.98
N HIS A 266 13.15 7.00 10.92
CA HIS A 266 14.55 6.84 10.53
C HIS A 266 14.78 6.94 9.02
N THR A 267 13.72 6.82 8.20
CA THR A 267 13.84 6.90 6.73
C THR A 267 13.83 8.34 6.19
N ASP A 268 13.37 9.31 6.98
CA ASP A 268 13.32 10.74 6.63
C ASP A 268 14.61 11.51 6.97
N GLY A 269 15.58 10.85 7.57
CA GLY A 269 16.84 11.46 7.99
C GLY A 269 17.95 11.36 6.94
N PRO A 270 19.10 12.02 7.21
CA PRO A 270 20.27 11.87 6.37
C PRO A 270 20.74 10.40 6.33
N PRO A 271 21.27 9.94 5.17
CA PRO A 271 21.69 8.54 4.98
C PRO A 271 22.61 7.99 6.09
N GLU A 272 23.54 8.82 6.57
CA GLU A 272 24.49 8.45 7.62
C GLU A 272 23.79 8.13 8.95
N ALA A 273 22.73 8.87 9.28
CA ALA A 273 21.95 8.63 10.49
C ALA A 273 21.23 7.27 10.43
N LEU A 274 20.60 6.95 9.29
CA LEU A 274 19.94 5.67 9.08
C LEU A 274 20.94 4.50 9.11
N LEU A 275 22.06 4.62 8.39
CA LEU A 275 23.07 3.56 8.35
C LEU A 275 23.68 3.32 9.74
N SER A 276 23.80 4.36 10.57
CA SER A 276 24.26 4.23 11.97
C SER A 276 23.20 3.58 12.88
N ALA A 277 21.93 3.95 12.74
CA ALA A 277 20.83 3.46 13.56
C ALA A 277 20.37 2.05 13.17
N GLY A 278 20.46 1.69 11.90
CA GLY A 278 19.90 0.49 11.28
C GLY A 278 20.24 -0.82 12.00
N PRO A 279 21.51 -1.11 12.35
CA PRO A 279 21.83 -2.33 13.09
C PRO A 279 21.14 -2.42 14.46
N GLY A 280 20.84 -1.26 15.08
CA GLY A 280 20.05 -1.17 16.31
C GLY A 280 18.58 -1.51 16.07
N LEU A 281 18.01 -1.02 14.98
CA LEU A 281 16.63 -1.28 14.57
C LEU A 281 16.42 -2.77 14.25
N VAL A 282 17.30 -3.37 13.46
CA VAL A 282 17.23 -4.80 13.12
C VAL A 282 17.33 -5.66 14.39
N ARG A 283 18.26 -5.35 15.30
CA ARG A 283 18.37 -6.06 16.58
C ARG A 283 17.09 -5.91 17.43
N LEU A 284 16.48 -4.73 17.42
CA LEU A 284 15.20 -4.50 18.12
C LEU A 284 14.12 -5.41 17.52
N LEU A 285 13.94 -5.40 16.20
CA LEU A 285 12.92 -6.19 15.52
C LEU A 285 13.11 -7.71 15.75
N ARG A 286 14.34 -8.21 15.69
CA ARG A 286 14.66 -9.63 15.97
C ARG A 286 14.37 -10.05 17.42
N ARG A 287 14.38 -9.10 18.37
CA ARG A 287 14.05 -9.37 19.78
C ARG A 287 12.56 -9.31 20.06
N THR A 288 11.77 -8.75 19.17
CA THR A 288 10.31 -8.76 19.29
C THR A 288 9.75 -10.14 18.96
N SER A 289 8.51 -10.40 19.36
CA SER A 289 7.79 -11.61 18.96
C SER A 289 7.03 -11.44 17.62
N VAL A 290 7.27 -10.38 16.88
CA VAL A 290 6.57 -10.05 15.63
C VAL A 290 6.58 -11.22 14.65
N GLU A 291 7.74 -11.80 14.37
CA GLU A 291 7.84 -12.95 13.47
C GLU A 291 6.90 -14.10 13.86
N ARG A 292 6.74 -14.38 15.16
CA ARG A 292 5.83 -15.43 15.65
C ARG A 292 4.36 -15.09 15.48
N SER A 293 4.03 -13.80 15.42
CA SER A 293 2.66 -13.31 15.19
C SER A 293 2.27 -13.33 13.72
N LEU A 294 3.22 -13.47 12.81
CA LEU A 294 2.96 -13.59 11.38
C LEU A 294 2.50 -15.02 11.04
N PRO A 295 1.57 -15.21 10.09
CA PRO A 295 1.13 -16.53 9.69
C PRO A 295 2.22 -17.26 8.86
N PRO A 296 2.40 -18.58 9.03
CA PRO A 296 3.30 -19.38 8.21
C PRO A 296 2.58 -19.89 6.95
N CYS A 297 2.11 -18.98 6.09
CA CYS A 297 1.32 -19.29 4.91
C CYS A 297 1.76 -18.44 3.71
N GLY A 298 1.11 -18.65 2.55
CA GLY A 298 1.42 -17.95 1.31
C GLY A 298 2.84 -18.27 0.82
N THR A 299 3.21 -19.56 0.83
CA THR A 299 4.52 -20.05 0.42
C THR A 299 4.68 -19.90 -1.08
N LEU A 300 5.66 -19.10 -1.50
CA LEU A 300 6.13 -19.08 -2.88
C LEU A 300 7.01 -20.29 -3.14
N VAL A 301 6.76 -20.97 -4.26
CA VAL A 301 7.58 -22.12 -4.70
C VAL A 301 8.37 -21.69 -5.93
N ASP A 302 9.67 -21.92 -5.93
CA ASP A 302 10.61 -21.50 -6.99
C ASP A 302 10.23 -22.02 -8.40
N THR A 303 9.40 -23.06 -8.47
CA THR A 303 8.95 -23.64 -9.74
C THR A 303 7.75 -22.95 -10.37
N ALA A 304 7.06 -22.08 -9.65
CA ALA A 304 5.83 -21.41 -10.11
C ALA A 304 6.09 -20.14 -10.90
N TRP A 305 7.28 -19.57 -10.78
CA TRP A 305 7.68 -18.34 -11.46
C TRP A 305 9.21 -18.28 -11.60
N ASP A 306 9.72 -17.66 -12.65
CA ASP A 306 11.18 -17.50 -12.85
C ASP A 306 11.72 -16.37 -11.95
N GLY A 307 11.49 -16.53 -10.64
CA GLY A 307 11.52 -15.50 -9.64
C GLY A 307 12.87 -14.85 -9.38
N HIS A 308 12.87 -13.54 -9.39
CA HIS A 308 13.93 -12.69 -8.86
C HIS A 308 13.35 -11.73 -7.81
N GLY A 309 14.20 -10.93 -7.19
CA GLY A 309 13.79 -10.03 -6.12
C GLY A 309 13.75 -10.68 -4.74
N PHE A 310 13.44 -9.88 -3.74
CA PHE A 310 13.55 -10.31 -2.34
C PHE A 310 12.60 -11.48 -1.99
N ALA A 311 11.40 -11.51 -2.57
CA ALA A 311 10.42 -12.57 -2.30
C ALA A 311 10.91 -13.93 -2.82
N ALA A 312 11.57 -13.94 -4.00
CA ALA A 312 12.22 -15.14 -4.53
C ALA A 312 13.40 -15.58 -3.64
N ARG A 313 14.19 -14.63 -3.18
CA ARG A 313 15.29 -14.94 -2.26
C ARG A 313 14.77 -15.52 -0.94
N ALA A 314 13.64 -15.06 -0.44
CA ALA A 314 12.99 -15.66 0.73
C ALA A 314 12.53 -17.10 0.49
N ALA A 315 12.27 -17.47 -0.76
CA ALA A 315 11.84 -18.80 -1.21
C ALA A 315 13.00 -19.72 -1.67
N GLY A 316 14.26 -19.27 -1.53
CA GLY A 316 15.44 -20.09 -1.83
C GLY A 316 16.17 -19.74 -3.12
N SER A 317 15.64 -18.86 -3.96
CA SER A 317 16.36 -18.36 -5.14
C SER A 317 17.51 -17.46 -4.72
N CYS A 318 18.74 -17.80 -5.10
CA CYS A 318 19.90 -16.93 -4.84
C CYS A 318 20.24 -16.01 -6.01
N ARG A 319 19.27 -15.72 -6.88
CA ARG A 319 19.42 -14.76 -7.96
C ARG A 319 19.31 -13.34 -7.43
N ASP A 320 20.35 -12.55 -7.67
CA ASP A 320 20.41 -11.15 -7.28
C ASP A 320 21.22 -10.38 -8.34
N ALA A 321 20.64 -9.33 -8.91
CA ALA A 321 21.24 -8.55 -9.98
C ALA A 321 22.61 -7.98 -9.59
N ARG A 322 22.81 -7.67 -8.31
CA ARG A 322 24.07 -7.18 -7.77
C ARG A 322 25.25 -8.17 -7.97
N SER A 323 24.95 -9.46 -8.15
CA SER A 323 26.00 -10.48 -8.44
C SER A 323 26.67 -10.29 -9.80
N ALA A 324 25.99 -9.66 -10.74
CA ALA A 324 26.49 -9.40 -12.08
C ALA A 324 26.98 -7.95 -12.27
N ASP A 325 26.82 -7.10 -11.27
CA ASP A 325 27.21 -5.69 -11.32
C ASP A 325 28.65 -5.49 -10.83
N PRO A 326 29.59 -5.06 -11.72
CA PRO A 326 30.97 -4.84 -11.34
C PRO A 326 31.18 -3.83 -10.22
N SER A 327 30.21 -2.93 -9.98
CA SER A 327 30.29 -1.96 -8.90
C SER A 327 30.25 -2.60 -7.51
N TYR A 328 29.77 -3.85 -7.40
CA TYR A 328 29.79 -4.63 -6.17
C TYR A 328 31.01 -5.54 -6.00
N ASP A 329 31.91 -5.58 -6.99
CA ASP A 329 33.15 -6.38 -6.92
C ASP A 329 33.98 -5.96 -5.71
N ASN A 330 34.48 -6.95 -4.98
CA ASN A 330 35.29 -6.75 -3.78
C ASN A 330 34.63 -5.99 -2.62
N LEU A 331 33.29 -5.84 -2.63
CA LEU A 331 32.52 -5.31 -1.47
C LEU A 331 32.11 -6.42 -0.50
N GLY A 332 32.45 -7.69 -0.79
CA GLY A 332 32.04 -8.83 0.02
C GLY A 332 30.55 -9.18 -0.16
N PHE A 333 29.96 -8.78 -1.29
CA PHE A 333 28.58 -9.11 -1.59
C PHE A 333 28.41 -10.60 -1.88
N THR A 334 27.42 -11.20 -1.26
CA THR A 334 26.92 -12.56 -1.55
C THR A 334 25.41 -12.53 -1.29
N PRO A 335 24.56 -12.99 -2.23
CA PRO A 335 23.11 -12.99 -2.03
C PRO A 335 22.73 -13.67 -0.72
N VAL A 336 21.83 -13.05 0.03
CA VAL A 336 21.19 -13.66 1.20
C VAL A 336 19.93 -14.37 0.73
N CYS A 337 19.81 -15.68 1.01
CA CYS A 337 18.70 -16.51 0.56
C CYS A 337 18.07 -17.21 1.76
N GLY A 338 16.74 -17.25 1.79
CA GLY A 338 15.92 -18.04 2.71
C GLY A 338 15.64 -19.45 2.17
N GLU A 339 14.68 -20.13 2.76
CA GLU A 339 14.30 -21.51 2.35
C GLU A 339 12.78 -21.69 2.29
N ASP A 340 12.01 -21.06 3.20
CA ASP A 340 10.59 -21.39 3.42
C ASP A 340 9.62 -20.67 2.48
N GLY A 341 9.94 -19.46 2.00
CA GLY A 341 9.12 -18.67 1.07
C GLY A 341 7.75 -18.18 1.60
N ASP A 342 7.44 -18.38 2.87
CA ASP A 342 6.20 -17.92 3.52
C ASP A 342 6.30 -16.47 4.02
N VAL A 343 5.24 -15.95 4.64
CA VAL A 343 5.22 -14.58 5.23
C VAL A 343 6.35 -14.39 6.25
N ARG A 344 6.66 -15.40 7.07
CA ARG A 344 7.75 -15.36 8.06
C ARG A 344 9.13 -15.33 7.40
N ALA A 345 9.30 -16.13 6.36
CA ALA A 345 10.54 -16.15 5.58
C ALA A 345 10.81 -14.79 4.93
N ARG A 346 9.78 -14.17 4.35
CA ARG A 346 9.88 -12.81 3.77
C ARG A 346 10.21 -11.75 4.83
N TRP A 347 9.65 -11.86 6.02
CA TRP A 347 10.04 -11.00 7.16
C TRP A 347 11.53 -11.16 7.52
N ARG A 348 12.01 -12.40 7.68
CA ARG A 348 13.42 -12.71 7.98
C ARG A 348 14.35 -12.19 6.89
N GLN A 349 13.95 -12.38 5.63
CA GLN A 349 14.71 -11.94 4.45
C GLN A 349 14.90 -10.41 4.47
N ARG A 350 13.84 -9.63 4.74
CA ARG A 350 13.96 -8.17 4.86
C ARG A 350 14.98 -7.76 5.90
N LEU A 351 14.95 -8.36 7.08
CA LEU A 351 15.89 -8.04 8.15
C LEU A 351 17.34 -8.38 7.76
N ALA A 352 17.54 -9.46 7.03
CA ALA A 352 18.88 -9.87 6.57
C ALA A 352 19.39 -8.95 5.45
N GLU A 353 18.52 -8.53 4.51
CA GLU A 353 18.89 -7.61 3.44
C GLU A 353 19.15 -6.19 3.96
N ILE A 354 18.45 -5.73 5.00
CA ILE A 354 18.80 -4.47 5.67
C ILE A 354 20.22 -4.52 6.24
N ASP A 355 20.57 -5.58 7.00
CA ASP A 355 21.91 -5.71 7.56
C ASP A 355 22.99 -5.75 6.44
N GLN A 356 22.72 -6.47 5.35
CA GLN A 356 23.61 -6.55 4.21
C GLN A 356 23.79 -5.19 3.52
N SER A 357 22.69 -4.50 3.22
CA SER A 357 22.72 -3.19 2.54
C SER A 357 23.44 -2.13 3.37
N ILE A 358 23.30 -2.14 4.70
CA ILE A 358 24.05 -1.27 5.59
C ILE A 358 25.57 -1.55 5.49
N ALA A 359 25.97 -2.82 5.50
CA ALA A 359 27.38 -3.19 5.38
C ALA A 359 27.97 -2.80 4.00
N LEU A 360 27.20 -3.02 2.93
CA LEU A 360 27.60 -2.66 1.57
C LEU A 360 27.71 -1.14 1.39
N ALA A 361 26.73 -0.36 1.91
CA ALA A 361 26.79 1.10 1.85
C ALA A 361 28.02 1.64 2.56
N ALA A 362 28.39 1.07 3.72
CA ALA A 362 29.59 1.45 4.45
C ALA A 362 30.89 1.10 3.70
N ALA A 363 30.92 -0.05 3.01
CA ALA A 363 32.08 -0.51 2.24
C ALA A 363 32.24 0.19 0.89
N ALA A 364 31.15 0.66 0.30
CA ALA A 364 31.12 1.19 -1.07
C ALA A 364 31.92 2.50 -1.25
N GLY A 365 32.04 3.32 -0.22
CA GLY A 365 32.77 4.60 -0.31
C GLY A 365 32.24 5.50 -1.43
N ALA A 366 33.11 5.89 -2.36
CA ALA A 366 32.76 6.73 -3.51
C ALA A 366 32.40 5.93 -4.79
N ARG A 367 32.24 4.62 -4.71
CA ARG A 367 31.94 3.77 -5.89
C ARG A 367 30.65 4.20 -6.56
N LEU A 368 30.67 4.14 -7.88
CA LEU A 368 29.53 4.45 -8.73
C LEU A 368 29.05 3.14 -9.38
N HIS A 369 27.75 2.98 -9.44
CA HIS A 369 27.06 2.09 -10.35
C HIS A 369 26.99 2.77 -11.71
N GLU A 370 27.37 2.09 -12.77
CA GLU A 370 27.37 2.62 -14.12
C GLU A 370 26.08 2.24 -14.87
N PRO A 371 25.51 3.14 -15.68
CA PRO A 371 24.31 2.87 -16.46
C PRO A 371 24.51 1.66 -17.40
N GLY A 372 23.43 0.89 -17.60
CA GLY A 372 23.45 -0.31 -18.46
C GLY A 372 23.71 -1.60 -17.69
N SER A 373 24.10 -1.56 -16.42
CA SER A 373 24.02 -2.72 -15.54
C SER A 373 22.57 -2.89 -15.05
N VAL A 374 22.17 -4.15 -14.83
CA VAL A 374 20.82 -4.45 -14.33
C VAL A 374 20.70 -3.95 -12.88
N VAL A 375 19.76 -3.07 -12.66
CA VAL A 375 19.41 -2.60 -11.29
C VAL A 375 18.17 -3.34 -10.83
N GLU A 376 18.30 -4.11 -9.78
CA GLU A 376 17.14 -4.71 -9.15
C GLU A 376 16.35 -3.65 -8.37
N ASN A 377 15.21 -3.26 -8.93
CA ASN A 377 14.24 -2.47 -8.22
C ASN A 377 13.36 -3.41 -7.38
N PRO A 378 13.21 -3.20 -6.07
CA PRO A 378 12.32 -4.02 -5.24
C PRO A 378 10.88 -4.16 -5.77
N ALA A 379 10.38 -3.17 -6.52
CA ALA A 379 9.04 -3.20 -7.11
C ALA A 379 8.97 -3.90 -8.49
N SER A 380 10.09 -4.28 -9.12
CA SER A 380 10.10 -4.81 -10.49
C SER A 380 9.41 -6.16 -10.67
N VAL A 381 9.23 -6.91 -9.60
CA VAL A 381 8.62 -8.25 -9.60
C VAL A 381 7.10 -8.26 -9.48
N THR A 382 6.46 -7.08 -9.34
CA THR A 382 5.01 -7.00 -9.13
C THR A 382 4.22 -7.65 -10.27
N ALA A 383 4.60 -7.42 -11.53
CA ALA A 383 3.92 -7.98 -12.69
C ALA A 383 3.95 -9.52 -12.72
N GLU A 384 5.01 -10.12 -12.19
CA GLU A 384 5.17 -11.58 -12.11
C GLU A 384 4.41 -12.18 -10.94
N LEU A 385 4.23 -11.43 -9.85
CA LEU A 385 3.54 -11.89 -8.65
C LEU A 385 2.01 -11.77 -8.74
N LEU A 386 1.47 -10.82 -9.50
CA LEU A 386 0.02 -10.65 -9.64
C LEU A 386 -0.70 -11.92 -10.12
N PRO A 387 -0.21 -12.65 -11.16
CA PRO A 387 -0.86 -13.86 -11.62
C PRO A 387 -0.87 -15.03 -10.63
N VAL A 388 0.07 -15.06 -9.68
CA VAL A 388 0.17 -16.14 -8.68
C VAL A 388 -0.61 -15.84 -7.39
N LEU A 389 -1.16 -14.62 -7.24
CA LEU A 389 -1.93 -14.27 -6.05
C LEU A 389 -3.11 -15.22 -5.79
N PRO A 390 -3.93 -15.62 -6.77
CA PRO A 390 -5.02 -16.56 -6.51
C PRO A 390 -4.55 -17.84 -5.82
N ASP A 391 -3.47 -18.44 -6.30
CA ASP A 391 -2.91 -19.68 -5.74
C ASP A 391 -2.37 -19.50 -4.31
N LEU A 392 -1.94 -18.28 -3.98
CA LEU A 392 -1.41 -17.95 -2.64
C LEU A 392 -2.51 -17.65 -1.62
N LEU A 393 -3.68 -17.19 -2.07
CA LEU A 393 -4.73 -16.64 -1.19
C LEU A 393 -5.89 -17.59 -0.98
N VAL A 394 -6.23 -18.43 -1.96
CA VAL A 394 -7.35 -19.39 -1.85
C VAL A 394 -7.09 -20.40 -0.74
N GLY A 395 -8.10 -20.63 0.11
CA GLY A 395 -8.01 -21.52 1.27
C GLY A 395 -7.46 -20.87 2.54
N LEU A 396 -7.06 -19.57 2.50
CA LEU A 396 -6.63 -18.83 3.67
C LEU A 396 -7.81 -18.10 4.33
N GLU A 397 -7.70 -17.83 5.62
CA GLU A 397 -8.53 -16.85 6.28
C GLU A 397 -8.18 -15.43 5.79
N TRP A 398 -9.15 -14.53 5.77
CA TRP A 398 -8.97 -13.18 5.22
C TRP A 398 -7.80 -12.42 5.85
N GLY A 399 -7.61 -12.54 7.16
CA GLY A 399 -6.49 -11.91 7.86
C GLY A 399 -5.13 -12.43 7.38
N ASP A 400 -5.02 -13.73 7.13
CA ASP A 400 -3.81 -14.36 6.61
C ASP A 400 -3.58 -13.96 5.14
N ALA A 401 -4.63 -13.90 4.34
CA ALA A 401 -4.57 -13.43 2.95
C ALA A 401 -4.03 -11.98 2.86
N VAL A 402 -4.51 -11.10 3.74
CA VAL A 402 -4.00 -9.71 3.84
C VAL A 402 -2.51 -9.69 4.21
N ALA A 403 -2.07 -10.53 5.16
CA ALA A 403 -0.66 -10.61 5.54
C ALA A 403 0.21 -11.15 4.39
N VAL A 404 -0.30 -12.09 3.60
CA VAL A 404 0.40 -12.58 2.40
C VAL A 404 0.60 -11.44 1.41
N VAL A 405 -0.46 -10.70 1.05
CA VAL A 405 -0.37 -9.57 0.10
C VAL A 405 0.62 -8.51 0.58
N ASP A 406 0.53 -8.07 1.85
CA ASP A 406 1.47 -7.08 2.43
C ASP A 406 2.92 -7.57 2.34
N SER A 407 3.17 -8.84 2.66
CA SER A 407 4.52 -9.40 2.70
C SER A 407 5.20 -9.50 1.33
N LEU A 408 4.43 -9.57 0.23
CA LEU A 408 4.94 -9.64 -1.13
C LEU A 408 5.51 -8.31 -1.62
N ASP A 409 5.12 -7.19 -0.99
CA ASP A 409 5.61 -5.85 -1.29
C ASP A 409 5.34 -5.41 -2.74
N LEU A 410 4.13 -5.66 -3.19
CA LEU A 410 3.70 -5.27 -4.52
C LEU A 410 3.65 -3.73 -4.64
N ASP A 411 4.16 -3.18 -5.72
CA ASP A 411 4.00 -1.77 -6.07
C ASP A 411 3.52 -1.63 -7.52
N LEU A 412 2.22 -1.42 -7.68
CA LEU A 412 1.59 -1.31 -8.99
C LEU A 412 1.93 0.01 -9.69
N ARG A 413 2.32 1.04 -8.95
CA ARG A 413 2.63 2.37 -9.48
C ARG A 413 3.98 2.44 -10.20
N ARG A 414 4.88 1.51 -9.91
CA ARG A 414 6.27 1.48 -10.40
C ARG A 414 6.55 0.37 -11.40
N THR A 415 5.53 -0.37 -11.85
CA THR A 415 5.74 -1.45 -12.81
C THR A 415 6.14 -0.88 -14.16
N VAL A 416 7.27 -1.34 -14.67
CA VAL A 416 7.69 -1.11 -16.05
C VAL A 416 6.87 -2.05 -16.95
N PRO A 417 6.31 -1.56 -18.10
CA PRO A 417 5.69 -2.46 -19.06
C PRO A 417 6.65 -3.56 -19.47
N VAL A 418 6.19 -4.80 -19.54
CA VAL A 418 7.00 -5.99 -19.88
C VAL A 418 7.76 -5.84 -21.19
N ASP A 419 7.23 -5.09 -22.15
CA ASP A 419 7.86 -4.83 -23.47
C ASP A 419 9.13 -3.96 -23.40
N GLN A 420 9.43 -3.28 -22.30
CA GLN A 420 10.66 -2.49 -22.11
C GLN A 420 11.74 -3.20 -21.31
N ALA A 421 11.45 -4.35 -20.71
CA ALA A 421 12.40 -5.15 -19.97
C ALA A 421 13.21 -6.12 -20.87
N ALA A 422 12.91 -6.21 -22.16
CA ALA A 422 13.51 -7.14 -23.12
C ALA A 422 14.44 -6.48 -24.17
N THR A 423 14.84 -5.22 -23.96
CA THR A 423 15.91 -4.54 -24.71
C THR A 423 17.00 -4.09 -23.75
#